data_168d3b3097afb5fc36853d64fa5f5675
#
_entry.id   168d3b3097afb5fc36853d64fa5f5675
#
_cell.length_a   1.000
_cell.length_b   1.000
_cell.length_c   1.000
_cell.angle_alpha   90.00
_cell.angle_beta   90.00
_cell.angle_gamma   90.00
#
_symmetry.space_group_name_H-M   'P 1'
#
loop_
_entity.id
_entity.type
_entity.pdbx_description
1 polymer ?
#
loop_
_entity_poly.entity_id
_entity_poly.type
_entity_poly.pdbx_seq_one_letter_code
_entity_poly.pdbx_strand_id
1 'polypeptide(L)'
;MDNRFYFGFNTSEERKKRRKAELYSMSEQVSTFFWDEAPQHGLEMREGQQDMSFEIVDALINDQHFAIEAGVGIGKSFGYLVPVLLYSKRMNKPVIIATSTIALQEQLWRDVHTVMPLLGLNRDVILAKGQTHYLCNKRADEYMCDPKADPPDALKDGIKQGYEERKDFPEVLPQGVWDKINVQRFSMKNCGSCEKKCKYYKVRAALKFTDGVVLCNQDFLTQHLMKLRRGQDGLINAAADLLVVDEAHNLDDKVRSATTERFGQGMLFGMIKSAFYELRSSDQSSVSGEKREAESAIIAFYNCLKAQVQKQINEAEQDMRYADRFFFDNNGSAIELLTEMNAAIHNLSSSIQIYSSMDFRNNR
;
A
#
# COMPACT_ATOMS: atom_id res chain seq x y z
N MET A 1 53.54 -21.95 -9.62
CA MET A 1 52.93 -21.26 -8.45
C MET A 1 51.43 -21.28 -8.65
N ASP A 2 50.80 -22.24 -7.97
CA ASP A 2 49.37 -22.57 -8.15
C ASP A 2 48.51 -21.64 -7.24
N ASN A 3 47.90 -20.65 -7.81
CA ASN A 3 46.94 -19.79 -7.12
C ASN A 3 45.52 -20.36 -7.28
N ARG A 4 45.21 -21.41 -6.53
CA ARG A 4 43.84 -21.89 -6.37
C ARG A 4 43.12 -20.97 -5.42
N PHE A 5 42.25 -20.11 -5.96
CA PHE A 5 41.23 -19.42 -5.21
C PHE A 5 40.23 -20.46 -4.67
N TYR A 6 40.40 -20.84 -3.41
CA TYR A 6 39.37 -21.56 -2.66
C TYR A 6 38.21 -20.59 -2.38
N PHE A 7 37.20 -20.61 -3.24
CA PHE A 7 35.87 -20.16 -2.86
C PHE A 7 35.32 -21.19 -1.85
N GLY A 8 35.49 -20.91 -0.57
CA GLY A 8 34.87 -21.68 0.50
C GLY A 8 33.35 -21.60 0.35
N PHE A 9 32.74 -22.70 -0.11
CA PHE A 9 31.29 -22.86 -0.05
C PHE A 9 30.91 -23.01 1.44
N ASN A 10 30.51 -21.91 2.10
CA ASN A 10 29.90 -21.99 3.42
C ASN A 10 28.66 -22.90 3.30
N THR A 11 28.68 -24.01 4.01
CA THR A 11 27.52 -24.90 4.10
C THR A 11 26.31 -24.14 4.66
N SER A 12 25.10 -24.63 4.45
CA SER A 12 23.90 -24.01 5.01
C SER A 12 23.95 -23.93 6.54
N GLU A 13 24.61 -24.89 7.19
CA GLU A 13 24.85 -24.93 8.63
C GLU A 13 25.84 -23.85 9.10
N GLU A 14 26.94 -23.66 8.38
CA GLU A 14 27.91 -22.61 8.72
C GLU A 14 27.30 -21.21 8.61
N ARG A 15 26.46 -20.97 7.57
CA ARG A 15 25.69 -19.71 7.44
C ARG A 15 24.73 -19.51 8.61
N LYS A 16 24.01 -20.54 9.03
CA LYS A 16 23.13 -20.49 10.21
C LYS A 16 23.90 -20.22 11.49
N LYS A 17 25.05 -20.88 11.69
CA LYS A 17 25.92 -20.67 12.85
C LYS A 17 26.46 -19.25 12.92
N ARG A 18 26.93 -18.72 11.78
CA ARG A 18 27.42 -17.34 11.68
C ARG A 18 26.32 -16.34 11.95
N ARG A 19 25.14 -16.51 11.32
CA ARG A 19 23.96 -15.66 11.58
C ARG A 19 23.61 -15.64 13.07
N LYS A 20 23.58 -16.82 13.70
CA LYS A 20 23.24 -16.95 15.12
C LYS A 20 24.26 -16.23 16.02
N ALA A 21 25.57 -16.36 15.73
CA ALA A 21 26.62 -15.66 16.47
C ALA A 21 26.51 -14.13 16.33
N GLU A 22 26.20 -13.62 15.13
CA GLU A 22 26.00 -12.20 14.91
C GLU A 22 24.76 -11.68 15.67
N LEU A 23 23.69 -12.46 15.74
CA LEU A 23 22.47 -12.11 16.49
C LEU A 23 22.71 -12.13 18.01
N TYR A 24 23.49 -13.08 18.54
CA TYR A 24 23.86 -13.07 19.96
C TYR A 24 24.62 -11.80 20.36
N SER A 25 25.52 -11.31 19.51
CA SER A 25 26.25 -10.08 19.80
C SER A 25 25.37 -8.81 19.75
N MET A 26 24.15 -8.90 19.21
CA MET A 26 23.18 -7.79 19.29
C MET A 26 22.68 -7.56 20.71
N SER A 27 22.56 -8.60 21.54
CA SER A 27 22.11 -8.46 22.93
C SER A 27 23.00 -7.49 23.72
N GLU A 28 24.32 -7.54 23.52
CA GLU A 28 25.26 -6.60 24.15
C GLU A 28 25.00 -5.16 23.67
N GLN A 29 24.80 -4.97 22.39
CA GLN A 29 24.51 -3.62 21.85
C GLN A 29 23.17 -3.08 22.29
N VAL A 30 22.14 -3.93 22.40
CA VAL A 30 20.84 -3.55 22.98
C VAL A 30 21.04 -3.12 24.43
N SER A 31 21.79 -3.89 25.20
CA SER A 31 22.14 -3.55 26.59
C SER A 31 22.84 -2.20 26.69
N THR A 32 23.92 -2.02 25.91
CA THR A 32 24.69 -0.76 25.87
C THR A 32 23.81 0.43 25.50
N PHE A 33 22.93 0.26 24.53
CA PHE A 33 22.01 1.33 24.15
C PHE A 33 21.14 1.77 25.32
N PHE A 34 20.48 0.85 26.01
CA PHE A 34 19.53 1.19 27.06
C PHE A 34 20.21 1.64 28.37
N TRP A 35 21.39 1.09 28.71
CA TRP A 35 22.07 1.40 29.97
C TRP A 35 23.03 2.58 29.87
N ASP A 36 23.64 2.79 28.71
CA ASP A 36 24.70 3.79 28.57
C ASP A 36 24.30 4.91 27.60
N GLU A 37 24.03 4.59 26.33
CA GLU A 37 23.90 5.60 25.28
C GLU A 37 22.63 6.48 25.42
N ALA A 38 21.49 5.87 25.59
CA ALA A 38 20.22 6.59 25.64
C ALA A 38 20.11 7.51 26.88
N PRO A 39 20.49 7.10 28.09
CA PRO A 39 20.53 7.99 29.26
C PRO A 39 21.49 9.17 29.11
N GLN A 40 22.67 8.97 28.49
CA GLN A 40 23.64 10.05 28.26
C GLN A 40 23.09 11.13 27.33
N HIS A 41 22.13 10.77 26.46
CA HIS A 41 21.45 11.70 25.57
C HIS A 41 20.10 12.20 26.10
N GLY A 42 19.83 12.00 27.39
CA GLY A 42 18.64 12.51 28.07
C GLY A 42 17.34 11.77 27.75
N LEU A 43 17.45 10.56 27.19
CA LEU A 43 16.27 9.71 26.95
C LEU A 43 15.95 8.92 28.23
N GLU A 44 14.71 9.04 28.67
CA GLU A 44 14.19 8.25 29.78
C GLU A 44 13.92 6.82 29.32
N MET A 45 14.68 5.87 29.84
CA MET A 45 14.51 4.45 29.53
C MET A 45 13.54 3.79 30.50
N ARG A 46 12.72 2.89 29.97
CA ARG A 46 11.69 2.16 30.72
C ARG A 46 11.97 0.67 30.64
N GLU A 47 11.79 -0.03 31.76
CA GLU A 47 12.06 -1.47 31.87
C GLU A 47 11.35 -2.25 30.75
N GLY A 48 10.06 -2.00 30.49
CA GLY A 48 9.32 -2.68 29.43
C GLY A 48 9.84 -2.45 28.00
N GLN A 49 10.63 -1.38 27.74
CA GLN A 49 11.30 -1.19 26.44
C GLN A 49 12.46 -2.16 26.29
N GLN A 50 13.24 -2.35 27.37
CA GLN A 50 14.38 -3.26 27.38
C GLN A 50 13.92 -4.70 27.23
N ASP A 51 12.94 -5.11 28.04
CA ASP A 51 12.35 -6.45 27.98
C ASP A 51 11.86 -6.77 26.56
N MET A 52 11.09 -5.87 25.96
CA MET A 52 10.62 -6.00 24.59
C MET A 52 11.79 -6.16 23.60
N SER A 53 12.86 -5.40 23.76
CA SER A 53 14.02 -5.47 22.87
C SER A 53 14.75 -6.81 23.00
N PHE A 54 14.92 -7.32 24.20
CA PHE A 54 15.56 -8.62 24.43
C PHE A 54 14.71 -9.79 23.89
N GLU A 55 13.41 -9.75 24.10
CA GLU A 55 12.48 -10.75 23.56
C GLU A 55 12.50 -10.77 22.02
N ILE A 56 12.59 -9.59 21.38
CA ILE A 56 12.73 -9.52 19.92
C ILE A 56 14.07 -10.11 19.47
N VAL A 57 15.19 -9.83 20.17
CA VAL A 57 16.49 -10.43 19.84
C VAL A 57 16.43 -11.94 19.99
N ASP A 58 15.83 -12.46 21.05
CA ASP A 58 15.68 -13.91 21.27
C ASP A 58 14.85 -14.55 20.15
N ALA A 59 13.72 -13.93 19.77
CA ALA A 59 12.90 -14.39 18.65
C ALA A 59 13.68 -14.43 17.33
N LEU A 60 14.53 -13.41 17.05
CA LEU A 60 15.40 -13.37 15.88
C LEU A 60 16.48 -14.46 15.90
N ILE A 61 17.07 -14.75 17.07
CA ILE A 61 18.06 -15.81 17.26
C ILE A 61 17.45 -17.18 17.00
N ASN A 62 16.21 -17.39 17.43
CA ASN A 62 15.50 -18.65 17.34
C ASN A 62 14.69 -18.81 16.03
N ASP A 63 14.73 -17.79 15.15
CA ASP A 63 14.00 -17.73 13.87
C ASP A 63 12.48 -17.93 14.09
N GLN A 64 11.93 -17.23 15.08
CA GLN A 64 10.53 -17.33 15.51
C GLN A 64 9.75 -16.06 15.20
N HIS A 65 8.45 -16.23 14.93
CA HIS A 65 7.52 -15.11 14.95
C HIS A 65 7.23 -14.70 16.39
N PHE A 66 7.14 -13.39 16.61
CA PHE A 66 6.92 -12.83 17.93
C PHE A 66 5.75 -11.85 17.91
N ALA A 67 4.89 -11.93 18.90
CA ALA A 67 3.80 -10.99 19.13
C ALA A 67 3.82 -10.56 20.60
N ILE A 68 3.76 -9.25 20.83
CA ILE A 68 3.76 -8.67 22.17
C ILE A 68 2.65 -7.65 22.33
N GLU A 69 1.97 -7.69 23.44
CA GLU A 69 1.07 -6.64 23.89
C GLU A 69 1.80 -5.74 24.88
N ALA A 70 1.98 -4.48 24.51
CA ALA A 70 2.67 -3.49 25.34
C ALA A 70 1.70 -2.37 25.72
N GLY A 71 1.62 -2.06 27.01
CA GLY A 71 0.74 -1.02 27.55
C GLY A 71 1.02 0.38 26.98
N VAL A 72 0.07 1.28 27.18
CA VAL A 72 0.23 2.68 26.80
C VAL A 72 1.36 3.32 27.63
N GLY A 73 2.22 4.10 26.96
CA GLY A 73 3.29 4.84 27.63
C GLY A 73 4.58 4.08 27.88
N ILE A 74 4.69 2.80 27.53
CA ILE A 74 5.95 2.02 27.65
C ILE A 74 7.03 2.54 26.68
N GLY A 75 6.63 3.24 25.61
CA GLY A 75 7.58 3.68 24.56
C GLY A 75 7.92 2.56 23.58
N LYS A 76 6.92 1.81 23.11
CA LYS A 76 7.02 0.67 22.18
C LYS A 76 7.98 0.90 21.02
N SER A 77 7.95 2.11 20.42
CA SER A 77 8.77 2.41 19.24
C SER A 77 10.25 2.14 19.49
N PHE A 78 10.81 2.63 20.59
CA PHE A 78 12.22 2.40 20.95
C PHE A 78 12.50 0.93 21.25
N GLY A 79 11.56 0.23 21.90
CA GLY A 79 11.67 -1.18 22.24
C GLY A 79 11.87 -2.08 21.02
N TYR A 80 11.20 -1.81 19.88
CA TYR A 80 11.41 -2.59 18.66
C TYR A 80 12.40 -1.95 17.68
N LEU A 81 12.57 -0.62 17.66
CA LEU A 81 13.48 0.03 16.73
C LEU A 81 14.93 -0.38 16.97
N VAL A 82 15.37 -0.44 18.23
CA VAL A 82 16.76 -0.76 18.57
C VAL A 82 17.18 -2.11 17.98
N PRO A 83 16.52 -3.24 18.29
CA PRO A 83 16.92 -4.53 17.73
C PRO A 83 16.72 -4.62 16.20
N VAL A 84 15.69 -3.97 15.64
CA VAL A 84 15.39 -4.00 14.19
C VAL A 84 16.43 -3.24 13.38
N LEU A 85 16.89 -2.08 13.86
CA LEU A 85 17.94 -1.29 13.21
C LEU A 85 19.28 -2.03 13.26
N LEU A 86 19.63 -2.62 14.39
CA LEU A 86 20.83 -3.46 14.54
C LEU A 86 20.76 -4.66 13.60
N TYR A 87 19.62 -5.34 13.51
CA TYR A 87 19.39 -6.44 12.57
C TYR A 87 19.62 -6.02 11.12
N SER A 88 18.99 -4.94 10.67
CA SER A 88 19.14 -4.42 9.30
C SER A 88 20.61 -4.20 8.96
N LYS A 89 21.38 -3.61 9.88
CA LYS A 89 22.81 -3.34 9.68
C LYS A 89 23.63 -4.62 9.62
N ARG A 90 23.43 -5.55 10.56
CA ARG A 90 24.22 -6.78 10.65
C ARG A 90 23.94 -7.75 9.52
N MET A 91 22.68 -7.91 9.16
CA MET A 91 22.29 -8.80 8.08
C MET A 91 22.49 -8.16 6.70
N ASN A 92 22.71 -6.86 6.65
CA ASN A 92 22.75 -6.05 5.44
C ASN A 92 21.52 -6.31 4.54
N LYS A 93 20.34 -6.26 5.15
CA LYS A 93 19.06 -6.53 4.51
C LYS A 93 18.05 -5.43 4.82
N PRO A 94 17.14 -5.15 3.89
CA PRO A 94 16.06 -4.23 4.17
C PRO A 94 15.12 -4.81 5.23
N VAL A 95 14.61 -3.92 6.09
CA VAL A 95 13.57 -4.24 7.07
C VAL A 95 12.35 -3.38 6.81
N ILE A 96 11.17 -3.94 7.05
CA ILE A 96 9.90 -3.25 6.85
C ILE A 96 9.28 -2.99 8.22
N ILE A 97 8.90 -1.74 8.49
CA ILE A 97 8.12 -1.37 9.68
C ILE A 97 6.84 -0.72 9.22
N ALA A 98 5.71 -1.34 9.54
CA ALA A 98 4.38 -0.88 9.17
C ALA A 98 3.59 -0.47 10.39
N THR A 99 3.02 0.73 10.39
CA THR A 99 2.13 1.24 11.44
C THR A 99 0.74 1.55 10.88
N SER A 100 -0.25 1.78 11.75
CA SER A 100 -1.64 1.87 11.31
C SER A 100 -1.97 3.13 10.50
N THR A 101 -1.33 4.27 10.78
CA THR A 101 -1.65 5.57 10.17
C THR A 101 -0.42 6.30 9.63
N ILE A 102 -0.66 7.27 8.74
CA ILE A 102 0.41 8.13 8.20
C ILE A 102 1.01 9.03 9.30
N ALA A 103 0.21 9.49 10.26
CA ALA A 103 0.69 10.31 11.37
C ALA A 103 1.69 9.53 12.24
N LEU A 104 1.36 8.29 12.59
CA LEU A 104 2.27 7.39 13.32
C LEU A 104 3.51 7.02 12.48
N GLN A 105 3.36 6.85 11.17
CA GLN A 105 4.48 6.62 10.26
C GLN A 105 5.47 7.80 10.27
N GLU A 106 4.98 9.03 10.30
CA GLU A 106 5.82 10.23 10.39
C GLU A 106 6.45 10.42 11.77
N GLN A 107 5.75 10.02 12.84
CA GLN A 107 6.34 9.95 14.18
C GLN A 107 7.48 8.92 14.20
N LEU A 108 7.23 7.73 13.71
CA LEU A 108 8.22 6.66 13.64
C LEU A 108 9.45 7.06 12.82
N TRP A 109 9.26 7.85 11.76
CA TRP A 109 10.37 8.39 10.99
C TRP A 109 11.29 9.29 11.86
N ARG A 110 10.70 10.13 12.72
CA ARG A 110 11.47 10.93 13.68
C ARG A 110 12.19 10.05 14.71
N ASP A 111 11.48 9.04 15.26
CA ASP A 111 12.05 8.10 16.23
C ASP A 111 13.25 7.35 15.65
N VAL A 112 13.17 6.86 14.42
CA VAL A 112 14.30 6.22 13.72
C VAL A 112 15.50 7.16 13.59
N HIS A 113 15.28 8.42 13.22
CA HIS A 113 16.35 9.41 13.07
C HIS A 113 16.94 9.84 14.42
N THR A 114 16.25 9.62 15.52
CA THR A 114 16.76 9.80 16.88
C THR A 114 17.59 8.60 17.32
N VAL A 115 17.08 7.38 17.11
CA VAL A 115 17.74 6.14 17.60
C VAL A 115 18.96 5.76 16.76
N MET A 116 18.89 5.93 15.45
CA MET A 116 19.93 5.45 14.53
C MET A 116 21.32 6.06 14.80
N PRO A 117 21.48 7.38 15.00
CA PRO A 117 22.78 7.96 15.36
C PRO A 117 23.30 7.46 16.71
N LEU A 118 22.44 7.25 17.71
CA LEU A 118 22.81 6.73 19.03
C LEU A 118 23.34 5.30 18.96
N LEU A 119 22.89 4.52 17.99
CA LEU A 119 23.41 3.19 17.69
C LEU A 119 24.68 3.22 16.82
N GLY A 120 25.21 4.39 16.47
CA GLY A 120 26.32 4.53 15.53
C GLY A 120 26.01 3.98 14.14
N LEU A 121 24.74 4.00 13.74
CA LEU A 121 24.27 3.45 12.46
C LEU A 121 24.05 4.55 11.42
N ASN A 122 24.29 4.19 10.16
CA ASN A 122 23.95 5.00 9.01
C ASN A 122 23.31 4.07 7.96
N ARG A 123 21.99 4.10 7.86
CA ARG A 123 21.20 3.31 6.90
C ARG A 123 20.18 4.20 6.24
N ASP A 124 19.88 3.91 4.99
CA ASP A 124 18.79 4.61 4.29
C ASP A 124 17.44 4.34 4.96
N VAL A 125 16.65 5.38 5.10
CA VAL A 125 15.29 5.30 5.62
C VAL A 125 14.34 5.82 4.55
N ILE A 126 13.43 4.98 4.10
CA ILE A 126 12.45 5.34 3.08
C ILE A 126 11.06 5.39 3.69
N LEU A 127 10.43 6.56 3.64
CA LEU A 127 9.05 6.77 4.06
C LEU A 127 8.12 6.47 2.86
N ALA A 128 7.52 5.28 2.87
CA ALA A 128 6.67 4.80 1.78
C ALA A 128 5.20 5.12 2.02
N LYS A 129 4.64 6.05 1.26
CA LYS A 129 3.23 6.43 1.27
C LYS A 129 2.53 5.99 -0.01
N GLY A 130 1.21 5.91 0.00
CA GLY A 130 0.41 5.65 -1.19
C GLY A 130 0.58 6.74 -2.25
N GLN A 131 0.44 6.37 -3.51
CA GLN A 131 0.68 7.28 -4.65
C GLN A 131 -0.12 8.58 -4.61
N THR A 132 -1.34 8.54 -4.08
CA THR A 132 -2.24 9.70 -3.99
C THR A 132 -1.80 10.77 -2.98
N HIS A 133 -0.76 10.52 -2.20
CA HIS A 133 -0.14 11.50 -1.30
C HIS A 133 0.88 12.40 -1.98
N TYR A 134 1.24 12.10 -3.24
CA TYR A 134 2.27 12.82 -3.99
C TYR A 134 1.70 13.60 -5.15
N LEU A 135 2.26 14.77 -5.38
CA LEU A 135 1.97 15.59 -6.54
C LEU A 135 2.51 14.91 -7.82
N CYS A 136 1.70 14.87 -8.86
CA CYS A 136 2.14 14.50 -10.20
C CYS A 136 2.46 15.79 -10.98
N ASN A 137 3.72 16.09 -11.18
CA ASN A 137 4.15 17.34 -11.84
C ASN A 137 3.49 17.52 -13.22
N LYS A 138 3.39 16.47 -14.03
CA LYS A 138 2.73 16.51 -15.33
C LYS A 138 1.25 16.91 -15.22
N ARG A 139 0.50 16.26 -14.32
CA ARG A 139 -0.93 16.56 -14.13
C ARG A 139 -1.18 17.92 -13.51
N ALA A 140 -0.27 18.37 -12.65
CA ALA A 140 -0.33 19.70 -12.09
C ALA A 140 -0.15 20.78 -13.19
N ASP A 141 0.82 20.58 -14.10
CA ASP A 141 0.99 21.47 -15.25
C ASP A 141 -0.23 21.45 -16.17
N GLU A 142 -0.76 20.28 -16.50
CA GLU A 142 -1.96 20.14 -17.31
C GLU A 142 -3.15 20.87 -16.68
N TYR A 143 -3.33 20.77 -15.36
CA TYR A 143 -4.39 21.46 -14.62
C TYR A 143 -4.16 22.98 -14.58
N MET A 144 -2.91 23.43 -14.41
CA MET A 144 -2.55 24.87 -14.41
C MET A 144 -2.74 25.51 -15.78
N CYS A 145 -2.59 24.76 -16.87
CA CYS A 145 -2.76 25.23 -18.23
C CYS A 145 -4.19 25.10 -18.78
N ASP A 146 -5.10 24.43 -18.06
CA ASP A 146 -6.49 24.26 -18.49
C ASP A 146 -7.26 25.58 -18.37
N PRO A 147 -7.75 26.16 -19.50
CA PRO A 147 -8.50 27.42 -19.45
C PRO A 147 -9.81 27.37 -18.66
N LYS A 148 -10.32 26.16 -18.39
CA LYS A 148 -11.55 25.91 -17.62
C LYS A 148 -11.26 25.65 -16.14
N ALA A 149 -9.99 25.51 -15.75
CA ALA A 149 -9.62 25.30 -14.37
C ALA A 149 -9.44 26.66 -13.67
N ASP A 150 -9.77 26.66 -12.38
CA ASP A 150 -9.47 27.77 -11.47
C ASP A 150 -8.51 27.25 -10.37
N PRO A 151 -7.20 27.24 -10.65
CA PRO A 151 -6.21 26.74 -9.69
C PRO A 151 -6.10 27.67 -8.48
N PRO A 152 -6.27 27.14 -7.25
CA PRO A 152 -6.09 27.93 -6.01
C PRO A 152 -4.68 28.54 -5.92
N ASP A 153 -4.58 29.72 -5.31
CA ASP A 153 -3.28 30.39 -5.14
C ASP A 153 -2.32 29.55 -4.28
N ALA A 154 -2.83 28.87 -3.26
CA ALA A 154 -2.05 27.90 -2.47
C ALA A 154 -1.39 26.81 -3.33
N LEU A 155 -2.04 26.36 -4.42
CA LEU A 155 -1.43 25.41 -5.36
C LEU A 155 -0.33 26.08 -6.18
N LYS A 156 -0.59 27.27 -6.72
CA LYS A 156 0.39 28.02 -7.52
C LYS A 156 1.66 28.32 -6.73
N ASP A 157 1.50 28.75 -5.48
CA ASP A 157 2.61 29.06 -4.58
C ASP A 157 3.34 27.82 -4.13
N GLY A 158 2.63 26.73 -3.81
CA GLY A 158 3.25 25.47 -3.46
C GLY A 158 4.10 24.87 -4.59
N ILE A 159 3.63 24.94 -5.83
CA ILE A 159 4.42 24.52 -7.00
C ILE A 159 5.70 25.35 -7.15
N LYS A 160 5.61 26.68 -6.99
CA LYS A 160 6.79 27.58 -7.03
C LYS A 160 7.79 27.28 -5.92
N GLN A 161 7.30 26.87 -4.74
CA GLN A 161 8.13 26.48 -3.58
C GLN A 161 8.66 25.05 -3.69
N GLY A 162 8.27 24.28 -4.72
CA GLY A 162 8.72 22.93 -4.95
C GLY A 162 8.06 21.88 -4.04
N TYR A 163 6.83 22.11 -3.61
CA TYR A 163 6.08 21.14 -2.82
C TYR A 163 5.76 19.89 -3.65
N GLU A 164 6.03 18.73 -3.08
CA GLU A 164 5.91 17.44 -3.77
C GLU A 164 4.91 16.49 -3.11
N GLU A 165 4.52 16.75 -1.85
CA GLU A 165 3.53 15.95 -1.11
C GLU A 165 2.35 16.83 -0.66
N ARG A 166 1.18 16.20 -0.49
CA ARG A 166 -0.02 16.92 -0.02
C ARG A 166 0.20 17.65 1.30
N LYS A 167 0.98 17.06 2.19
CA LYS A 167 1.29 17.64 3.51
C LYS A 167 2.17 18.89 3.47
N ASP A 168 2.89 19.09 2.37
CA ASP A 168 3.78 20.24 2.22
C ASP A 168 2.97 21.54 2.02
N PHE A 169 1.72 21.41 1.57
CA PHE A 169 0.82 22.55 1.39
C PHE A 169 0.24 22.99 2.74
N PRO A 170 0.53 24.25 3.20
CA PRO A 170 0.08 24.73 4.49
C PRO A 170 -1.45 24.94 4.56
N GLU A 171 -2.07 25.21 3.42
CA GLU A 171 -3.51 25.26 3.27
C GLU A 171 -4.03 23.95 2.69
N VAL A 172 -5.14 23.47 3.25
CA VAL A 172 -5.77 22.23 2.78
C VAL A 172 -6.37 22.48 1.38
N LEU A 173 -5.70 21.99 0.36
CA LEU A 173 -6.25 22.02 -0.99
C LEU A 173 -7.57 21.24 -1.05
N PRO A 174 -8.61 21.78 -1.75
CA PRO A 174 -9.86 21.06 -1.94
C PRO A 174 -9.62 19.67 -2.53
N GLN A 175 -10.34 18.66 -2.03
CA GLN A 175 -10.16 17.27 -2.47
C GLN A 175 -10.28 17.14 -4.00
N GLY A 176 -11.26 17.80 -4.61
CA GLY A 176 -11.46 17.78 -6.06
C GLY A 176 -10.31 18.37 -6.86
N VAL A 177 -9.56 19.33 -6.31
CA VAL A 177 -8.33 19.86 -6.91
C VAL A 177 -7.21 18.85 -6.75
N TRP A 178 -7.02 18.32 -5.52
CA TRP A 178 -5.98 17.32 -5.26
C TRP A 178 -6.13 16.08 -6.12
N ASP A 179 -7.34 15.60 -6.34
CA ASP A 179 -7.63 14.42 -7.18
C ASP A 179 -7.26 14.64 -8.66
N LYS A 180 -7.23 15.88 -9.13
CA LYS A 180 -6.80 16.21 -10.48
C LYS A 180 -5.29 16.24 -10.65
N ILE A 181 -4.52 16.52 -9.58
CA ILE A 181 -3.09 16.79 -9.65
C ILE A 181 -2.21 15.72 -8.98
N ASN A 182 -2.79 14.82 -8.18
CA ASN A 182 -2.04 13.75 -7.52
C ASN A 182 -1.62 12.64 -8.49
N VAL A 183 -0.70 11.76 -8.05
CA VAL A 183 -0.32 10.57 -8.80
C VAL A 183 -1.45 9.54 -8.73
N GLN A 184 -2.05 9.18 -9.88
CA GLN A 184 -3.15 8.20 -9.94
C GLN A 184 -2.73 6.88 -10.61
N ARG A 185 -2.37 6.91 -11.88
CA ARG A 185 -1.98 5.71 -12.65
C ARG A 185 -0.46 5.64 -12.75
N PHE A 186 0.16 5.03 -11.74
CA PHE A 186 1.60 4.91 -11.73
C PHE A 186 2.08 3.66 -12.47
N SER A 187 3.06 3.86 -13.34
CA SER A 187 3.80 2.79 -14.01
C SER A 187 5.29 3.17 -14.04
N MET A 188 6.17 2.27 -13.61
CA MET A 188 7.62 2.51 -13.66
C MET A 188 8.08 2.81 -15.08
N LYS A 189 7.54 2.14 -16.10
CA LYS A 189 7.87 2.36 -17.50
C LYS A 189 7.43 3.75 -17.97
N ASN A 190 6.15 4.07 -17.83
CA ASN A 190 5.58 5.32 -18.33
C ASN A 190 6.07 6.55 -17.54
N CYS A 191 6.16 6.44 -16.20
CA CYS A 191 6.68 7.54 -15.38
C CYS A 191 8.21 7.67 -15.48
N GLY A 192 8.91 6.59 -15.83
CA GLY A 192 10.35 6.62 -16.08
C GLY A 192 10.75 7.45 -17.31
N SER A 193 9.89 7.50 -18.33
CA SER A 193 10.08 8.35 -19.53
C SER A 193 9.53 9.76 -19.35
N CYS A 194 8.89 10.09 -18.21
CA CYS A 194 8.39 11.42 -17.94
C CYS A 194 9.55 12.39 -17.71
N GLU A 195 9.56 13.53 -18.40
CA GLU A 195 10.58 14.58 -18.23
C GLU A 195 10.52 15.19 -16.82
N LYS A 196 9.32 15.36 -16.28
CA LYS A 196 9.06 15.93 -14.94
C LYS A 196 8.81 14.82 -13.91
N LYS A 197 9.86 14.07 -13.56
CA LYS A 197 9.75 13.00 -12.57
C LYS A 197 9.31 13.54 -11.21
N CYS A 198 8.23 12.99 -10.68
CA CYS A 198 7.72 13.35 -9.36
C CYS A 198 8.46 12.60 -8.23
N LYS A 199 8.30 13.05 -6.99
CA LYS A 199 8.87 12.43 -5.80
C LYS A 199 8.45 10.95 -5.66
N TYR A 200 7.19 10.61 -5.99
CA TYR A 200 6.73 9.24 -5.93
C TYR A 200 7.54 8.29 -6.82
N TYR A 201 7.91 8.72 -8.04
CA TYR A 201 8.79 7.93 -8.90
C TYR A 201 10.14 7.63 -8.22
N LYS A 202 10.75 8.65 -7.59
CA LYS A 202 12.03 8.51 -6.89
C LYS A 202 11.89 7.53 -5.70
N VAL A 203 10.83 7.68 -4.90
CA VAL A 203 10.52 6.77 -3.78
C VAL A 203 10.31 5.34 -4.28
N ARG A 204 9.55 5.14 -5.36
CA ARG A 204 9.29 3.81 -5.94
C ARG A 204 10.57 3.16 -6.49
N ALA A 205 11.47 3.93 -7.06
CA ALA A 205 12.78 3.43 -7.48
C ALA A 205 13.63 3.03 -6.28
N ALA A 206 13.71 3.88 -5.26
CA ALA A 206 14.47 3.60 -4.04
C ALA A 206 13.96 2.34 -3.30
N LEU A 207 12.65 2.16 -3.18
CA LEU A 207 12.04 0.98 -2.52
C LEU A 207 12.42 -0.37 -3.16
N LYS A 208 12.80 -0.39 -4.44
CA LYS A 208 13.22 -1.62 -5.13
C LYS A 208 14.65 -2.04 -4.82
N PHE A 209 15.50 -1.11 -4.46
CA PHE A 209 16.94 -1.33 -4.33
C PHE A 209 17.50 -1.08 -2.94
N THR A 210 16.69 -0.52 -2.02
CA THR A 210 17.16 -0.24 -0.66
C THR A 210 17.56 -1.52 0.06
N ASP A 211 18.61 -1.44 0.84
CA ASP A 211 19.01 -2.39 1.88
C ASP A 211 18.76 -1.85 3.28
N GLY A 212 18.13 -0.68 3.38
CA GLY A 212 17.87 0.05 4.62
C GLY A 212 16.49 -0.23 5.23
N VAL A 213 15.91 0.79 5.84
CA VAL A 213 14.65 0.72 6.57
C VAL A 213 13.51 1.28 5.73
N VAL A 214 12.46 0.51 5.58
CA VAL A 214 11.23 0.95 4.92
C VAL A 214 10.15 1.18 5.96
N LEU A 215 9.74 2.43 6.11
CA LEU A 215 8.61 2.81 6.95
C LEU A 215 7.38 2.97 6.08
N CYS A 216 6.31 2.24 6.38
CA CYS A 216 5.06 2.33 5.64
C CYS A 216 3.84 2.28 6.56
N ASN A 217 2.67 2.58 6.05
CA ASN A 217 1.45 2.26 6.77
C ASN A 217 0.94 0.85 6.38
N GLN A 218 0.04 0.32 7.18
CA GLN A 218 -0.52 -1.02 6.97
C GLN A 218 -1.29 -1.13 5.64
N ASP A 219 -1.87 -0.03 5.12
CA ASP A 219 -2.50 -0.04 3.80
C ASP A 219 -1.48 -0.28 2.68
N PHE A 220 -0.31 0.37 2.75
CA PHE A 220 0.79 0.17 1.81
C PHE A 220 1.37 -1.25 1.90
N LEU A 221 1.58 -1.74 3.14
CA LEU A 221 2.00 -3.13 3.39
C LEU A 221 1.03 -4.12 2.77
N THR A 222 -0.26 -3.96 3.02
CA THR A 222 -1.31 -4.84 2.50
C THR A 222 -1.29 -4.86 0.96
N GLN A 223 -1.15 -3.71 0.31
CA GLN A 223 -1.02 -3.63 -1.14
C GLN A 223 0.24 -4.34 -1.66
N HIS A 224 1.36 -4.23 -0.94
CA HIS A 224 2.58 -4.96 -1.26
C HIS A 224 2.36 -6.48 -1.20
N LEU A 225 1.81 -6.98 -0.10
CA LEU A 225 1.54 -8.41 0.09
C LEU A 225 0.51 -8.97 -0.90
N MET A 226 -0.53 -8.19 -1.22
CA MET A 226 -1.54 -8.58 -2.21
C MET A 226 -0.95 -8.72 -3.62
N LYS A 227 0.01 -7.87 -4.00
CA LYS A 227 0.74 -8.01 -5.26
C LYS A 227 1.57 -9.29 -5.30
N LEU A 228 2.33 -9.56 -4.23
CA LEU A 228 3.10 -10.81 -4.11
C LEU A 228 2.21 -12.04 -4.20
N ARG A 229 1.08 -12.05 -3.50
CA ARG A 229 0.08 -13.14 -3.56
C ARG A 229 -0.45 -13.41 -4.98
N ARG A 230 -0.57 -12.36 -5.80
CA ARG A 230 -1.00 -12.44 -7.21
C ARG A 230 0.14 -12.80 -8.17
N GLY A 231 1.33 -13.13 -7.67
CA GLY A 231 2.52 -13.41 -8.48
C GLY A 231 3.08 -12.17 -9.21
N GLN A 232 2.72 -10.98 -8.74
CA GLN A 232 3.22 -9.71 -9.29
C GLN A 232 4.43 -9.22 -8.49
N ASP A 233 5.23 -8.35 -9.12
CA ASP A 233 6.30 -7.64 -8.41
C ASP A 233 5.74 -6.85 -7.22
N GLY A 234 6.32 -7.06 -6.05
CA GLY A 234 6.00 -6.29 -4.86
C GLY A 234 6.33 -4.80 -4.99
N LEU A 235 5.94 -4.05 -3.99
CA LEU A 235 6.22 -2.61 -3.92
C LEU A 235 7.58 -2.31 -3.29
N ILE A 236 8.11 -3.23 -2.50
CA ILE A 236 9.36 -3.13 -1.71
C ILE A 236 10.34 -4.19 -2.22
N ASN A 237 11.62 -4.00 -1.93
CA ASN A 237 12.68 -4.95 -2.25
C ASN A 237 12.35 -6.35 -1.72
N ALA A 238 12.42 -7.34 -2.60
CA ALA A 238 12.13 -8.75 -2.27
C ALA A 238 13.13 -9.37 -1.28
N ALA A 239 14.28 -8.72 -1.03
CA ALA A 239 15.27 -9.19 -0.05
C ALA A 239 14.89 -8.89 1.41
N ALA A 240 13.79 -8.15 1.67
CA ALA A 240 13.30 -7.89 3.02
C ALA A 240 12.84 -9.20 3.67
N ASP A 241 13.44 -9.52 4.81
CA ASP A 241 13.17 -10.75 5.56
C ASP A 241 12.74 -10.49 7.02
N LEU A 242 12.67 -9.23 7.44
CA LEU A 242 12.12 -8.82 8.72
C LEU A 242 10.99 -7.81 8.53
N LEU A 243 9.85 -8.12 9.10
CA LEU A 243 8.66 -7.27 9.11
C LEU A 243 8.23 -7.02 10.55
N VAL A 244 8.09 -5.75 10.90
CA VAL A 244 7.42 -5.30 12.12
C VAL A 244 6.07 -4.71 11.76
N VAL A 245 5.02 -5.12 12.46
CA VAL A 245 3.68 -4.54 12.34
C VAL A 245 3.32 -3.92 13.68
N ASP A 246 3.44 -2.61 13.74
CA ASP A 246 3.02 -1.81 14.89
C ASP A 246 1.50 -1.56 14.83
N GLU A 247 0.82 -1.52 16.00
CA GLU A 247 -0.64 -1.46 16.11
C GLU A 247 -1.33 -2.59 15.31
N ALA A 248 -0.82 -3.81 15.44
CA ALA A 248 -1.22 -4.97 14.63
C ALA A 248 -2.72 -5.32 14.72
N HIS A 249 -3.41 -4.89 15.78
CA HIS A 249 -4.85 -5.06 15.93
C HIS A 249 -5.69 -4.40 14.81
N ASN A 250 -5.13 -3.41 14.11
CA ASN A 250 -5.77 -2.76 12.96
C ASN A 250 -5.57 -3.52 11.64
N LEU A 251 -4.64 -4.48 11.57
CA LEU A 251 -4.23 -5.12 10.32
C LEU A 251 -5.37 -5.94 9.68
N ASP A 252 -6.19 -6.61 10.48
CA ASP A 252 -7.32 -7.40 9.97
C ASP A 252 -8.29 -6.54 9.17
N ASP A 253 -8.68 -5.40 9.70
CA ASP A 253 -9.57 -4.46 9.00
C ASP A 253 -8.92 -3.89 7.72
N LYS A 254 -7.61 -3.65 7.74
CA LYS A 254 -6.87 -3.21 6.54
C LYS A 254 -6.84 -4.28 5.45
N VAL A 255 -6.56 -5.52 5.82
CA VAL A 255 -6.57 -6.66 4.89
C VAL A 255 -7.98 -6.87 4.35
N ARG A 256 -8.99 -6.86 5.20
CA ARG A 256 -10.40 -7.01 4.82
C ARG A 256 -10.82 -5.91 3.84
N SER A 257 -10.48 -4.64 4.13
CA SER A 257 -10.78 -3.52 3.24
C SER A 257 -10.08 -3.64 1.89
N ALA A 258 -8.82 -4.07 1.87
CA ALA A 258 -8.04 -4.23 0.64
C ALA A 258 -8.49 -5.42 -0.23
N THR A 259 -9.10 -6.45 0.39
CA THR A 259 -9.63 -7.61 -0.31
C THR A 259 -11.12 -7.46 -0.64
N THR A 260 -11.78 -6.45 -0.09
CA THR A 260 -13.19 -6.16 -0.37
C THR A 260 -13.31 -5.51 -1.74
N GLU A 261 -13.96 -6.20 -2.64
CA GLU A 261 -14.36 -5.65 -3.94
C GLU A 261 -15.76 -5.04 -3.81
N ARG A 262 -15.89 -3.79 -4.26
CA ARG A 262 -17.15 -3.06 -4.23
C ARG A 262 -17.67 -2.89 -5.64
N PHE A 263 -18.79 -3.52 -5.93
CA PHE A 263 -19.50 -3.36 -7.19
C PHE A 263 -20.73 -2.51 -6.95
N GLY A 264 -20.76 -1.33 -7.53
CA GLY A 264 -21.94 -0.47 -7.52
C GLY A 264 -22.52 -0.31 -8.91
N GLN A 265 -23.85 -0.13 -9.00
CA GLN A 265 -24.55 0.08 -10.27
C GLN A 265 -23.90 1.18 -11.13
N GLY A 266 -23.59 2.34 -10.52
CA GLY A 266 -22.92 3.46 -11.20
C GLY A 266 -21.52 3.14 -11.70
N MET A 267 -20.77 2.30 -10.96
CA MET A 267 -19.44 1.85 -11.37
C MET A 267 -19.53 0.97 -12.62
N LEU A 268 -20.43 0.01 -12.65
CA LEU A 268 -20.63 -0.88 -13.80
C LEU A 268 -21.06 -0.08 -15.04
N PHE A 269 -21.97 0.86 -14.90
CA PHE A 269 -22.32 1.77 -16.00
C PHE A 269 -21.15 2.62 -16.47
N GLY A 270 -20.33 3.12 -15.56
CA GLY A 270 -19.11 3.86 -15.90
C GLY A 270 -18.12 3.03 -16.70
N MET A 271 -17.92 1.76 -16.32
CA MET A 271 -17.04 0.82 -17.04
C MET A 271 -17.57 0.51 -18.44
N ILE A 272 -18.87 0.19 -18.56
CA ILE A 272 -19.51 -0.06 -19.85
C ILE A 272 -19.40 1.18 -20.75
N LYS A 273 -19.72 2.35 -20.21
CA LYS A 273 -19.62 3.62 -20.93
C LYS A 273 -18.21 3.88 -21.45
N SER A 274 -17.20 3.73 -20.59
CA SER A 274 -15.80 3.96 -20.97
C SER A 274 -15.36 3.01 -22.07
N ALA A 275 -15.62 1.71 -21.92
CA ALA A 275 -15.24 0.70 -22.90
C ALA A 275 -15.97 0.90 -24.25
N PHE A 276 -17.25 1.25 -24.21
CA PHE A 276 -18.06 1.51 -25.41
C PHE A 276 -17.56 2.72 -26.21
N TYR A 277 -17.17 3.82 -25.53
CA TYR A 277 -16.70 5.03 -26.22
C TYR A 277 -15.25 4.94 -26.69
N GLU A 278 -14.51 3.92 -26.33
CA GLU A 278 -13.20 3.62 -26.93
C GLU A 278 -13.32 2.96 -28.32
N LEU A 279 -14.52 2.45 -28.68
CA LEU A 279 -14.78 1.89 -30.00
C LEU A 279 -15.04 3.00 -31.04
N ARG A 280 -14.75 2.72 -32.31
CA ARG A 280 -15.14 3.57 -33.43
C ARG A 280 -16.67 3.68 -33.53
N SER A 281 -17.16 4.78 -34.06
CA SER A 281 -18.63 5.01 -34.18
C SER A 281 -19.35 3.92 -34.98
N SER A 282 -18.72 3.35 -36.02
CA SER A 282 -19.23 2.22 -36.77
C SER A 282 -19.43 0.96 -35.92
N ASP A 283 -18.44 0.68 -35.04
CA ASP A 283 -18.42 -0.51 -34.22
C ASP A 283 -19.34 -0.37 -33.00
N GLN A 284 -19.54 0.87 -32.52
CA GLN A 284 -20.52 1.18 -31.48
C GLN A 284 -21.95 0.77 -31.90
N SER A 285 -22.29 0.98 -33.16
CA SER A 285 -23.60 0.58 -33.68
C SER A 285 -23.80 -0.93 -33.60
N SER A 286 -22.77 -1.70 -33.89
CA SER A 286 -22.80 -3.16 -33.89
C SER A 286 -22.93 -3.78 -32.49
N VAL A 287 -22.40 -3.14 -31.43
CA VAL A 287 -22.49 -3.63 -30.06
C VAL A 287 -23.53 -2.89 -29.20
N SER A 288 -24.35 -2.04 -29.81
CA SER A 288 -25.37 -1.26 -29.09
C SER A 288 -26.49 -2.11 -28.48
N GLY A 289 -26.75 -3.29 -29.07
CA GLY A 289 -27.72 -4.26 -28.56
C GLY A 289 -27.21 -4.86 -27.22
N GLU A 290 -26.03 -5.44 -27.23
CA GLU A 290 -25.39 -6.06 -26.07
C GLU A 290 -25.17 -5.04 -24.95
N LYS A 291 -24.84 -3.80 -25.30
CA LYS A 291 -24.74 -2.72 -24.31
C LYS A 291 -26.05 -2.49 -23.57
N ARG A 292 -27.17 -2.39 -24.30
CA ARG A 292 -28.51 -2.20 -23.71
C ARG A 292 -28.92 -3.40 -22.86
N GLU A 293 -28.62 -4.61 -23.32
CA GLU A 293 -28.89 -5.85 -22.57
C GLU A 293 -28.12 -5.86 -21.26
N ALA A 294 -26.82 -5.57 -21.27
CA ALA A 294 -25.99 -5.48 -20.06
C ALA A 294 -26.48 -4.40 -19.10
N GLU A 295 -26.80 -3.20 -19.59
CA GLU A 295 -27.35 -2.12 -18.77
C GLU A 295 -28.72 -2.51 -18.15
N SER A 296 -29.58 -3.19 -18.88
CA SER A 296 -30.88 -3.68 -18.39
C SER A 296 -30.72 -4.75 -17.32
N ALA A 297 -29.83 -5.71 -17.54
CA ALA A 297 -29.53 -6.76 -16.55
C ALA A 297 -28.95 -6.20 -15.26
N ILE A 298 -28.07 -5.19 -15.35
CA ILE A 298 -27.54 -4.47 -14.16
C ILE A 298 -28.69 -3.80 -13.40
N ILE A 299 -29.59 -3.12 -14.09
CA ILE A 299 -30.77 -2.47 -13.47
C ILE A 299 -31.63 -3.49 -12.75
N ALA A 300 -31.94 -4.60 -13.41
CA ALA A 300 -32.80 -5.66 -12.87
C ALA A 300 -32.18 -6.24 -11.57
N PHE A 301 -30.91 -6.59 -11.60
CA PHE A 301 -30.18 -7.11 -10.44
C PHE A 301 -30.19 -6.13 -9.25
N TYR A 302 -29.81 -4.87 -9.47
CA TYR A 302 -29.77 -3.89 -8.39
C TYR A 302 -31.14 -3.51 -7.86
N ASN A 303 -32.18 -3.52 -8.69
CA ASN A 303 -33.58 -3.34 -8.23
C ASN A 303 -34.02 -4.49 -7.34
N CYS A 304 -33.68 -5.74 -7.70
CA CYS A 304 -33.94 -6.90 -6.86
C CYS A 304 -33.24 -6.77 -5.50
N LEU A 305 -31.96 -6.40 -5.48
CA LEU A 305 -31.22 -6.17 -4.23
C LEU A 305 -31.86 -5.09 -3.37
N LYS A 306 -32.24 -3.94 -3.98
CA LYS A 306 -32.92 -2.85 -3.27
C LYS A 306 -34.24 -3.30 -2.66
N ALA A 307 -35.03 -4.09 -3.38
CA ALA A 307 -36.30 -4.62 -2.90
C ALA A 307 -36.10 -5.56 -1.71
N GLN A 308 -35.08 -6.44 -1.75
CA GLN A 308 -34.77 -7.34 -0.64
C GLN A 308 -34.28 -6.57 0.60
N VAL A 309 -33.41 -5.57 0.43
CA VAL A 309 -32.98 -4.68 1.51
C VAL A 309 -34.15 -3.94 2.13
N GLN A 310 -35.03 -3.35 1.30
CA GLN A 310 -36.21 -2.63 1.77
C GLN A 310 -37.16 -3.55 2.54
N LYS A 311 -37.33 -4.78 2.09
CA LYS A 311 -38.12 -5.78 2.80
C LYS A 311 -37.53 -6.07 4.20
N GLN A 312 -36.21 -6.31 4.27
CA GLN A 312 -35.54 -6.56 5.56
C GLN A 312 -35.64 -5.35 6.50
N ILE A 313 -35.53 -4.11 5.97
CA ILE A 313 -35.70 -2.89 6.77
C ILE A 313 -37.13 -2.79 7.30
N ASN A 314 -38.14 -3.11 6.49
CA ASN A 314 -39.53 -3.03 6.89
C ASN A 314 -39.93 -4.13 7.92
N GLU A 315 -39.29 -5.29 7.85
CA GLU A 315 -39.51 -6.43 8.74
C GLU A 315 -38.70 -6.29 10.05
N ALA A 316 -37.67 -5.45 10.05
CA ALA A 316 -36.83 -5.26 11.20
C ALA A 316 -37.50 -4.34 12.23
N GLU A 317 -37.43 -4.71 13.51
CA GLU A 317 -37.71 -3.83 14.63
C GLU A 317 -36.77 -2.63 14.62
N GLN A 318 -37.12 -1.53 15.33
CA GLN A 318 -36.43 -0.21 15.24
C GLN A 318 -34.90 -0.25 15.39
N ASP A 319 -34.35 -1.27 16.04
CA ASP A 319 -32.90 -1.42 16.28
C ASP A 319 -32.09 -1.81 15.02
N MET A 320 -32.71 -2.38 13.99
CA MET A 320 -32.01 -2.75 12.76
C MET A 320 -31.85 -1.64 11.72
N ARG A 321 -32.36 -0.44 11.96
CA ARG A 321 -32.23 0.70 11.02
C ARG A 321 -30.79 1.15 10.80
N TYR A 322 -29.87 0.72 11.65
CA TYR A 322 -28.44 0.99 11.57
C TYR A 322 -27.60 -0.24 11.24
N ALA A 323 -28.23 -1.33 10.78
CA ALA A 323 -27.47 -2.50 10.37
C ALA A 323 -26.66 -2.19 9.11
N ASP A 324 -25.35 -2.27 9.21
CA ASP A 324 -24.42 -2.07 8.09
C ASP A 324 -24.43 -3.23 7.09
N ARG A 325 -25.14 -4.32 7.39
CA ARG A 325 -25.14 -5.57 6.61
C ARG A 325 -26.52 -6.12 6.44
N PHE A 326 -26.82 -6.52 5.20
CA PHE A 326 -28.05 -7.24 4.83
C PHE A 326 -27.68 -8.60 4.27
N PHE A 327 -28.50 -9.62 4.58
CA PHE A 327 -28.33 -10.96 4.06
C PHE A 327 -29.21 -11.16 2.84
N PHE A 328 -28.63 -11.77 1.81
CA PHE A 328 -29.36 -12.14 0.61
C PHE A 328 -29.59 -13.65 0.62
N ASP A 329 -30.80 -14.06 0.22
CA ASP A 329 -31.14 -15.45 0.10
C ASP A 329 -30.40 -16.09 -1.07
N ASN A 330 -29.63 -17.14 -0.77
CA ASN A 330 -28.83 -17.85 -1.78
C ASN A 330 -29.64 -18.66 -2.78
N ASN A 331 -30.95 -18.83 -2.58
CA ASN A 331 -31.83 -19.63 -3.43
C ASN A 331 -32.85 -18.79 -4.20
N GLY A 332 -32.70 -17.48 -4.24
CA GLY A 332 -33.72 -16.59 -4.79
C GLY A 332 -33.36 -15.97 -6.15
N SER A 333 -34.31 -15.19 -6.65
CA SER A 333 -34.23 -14.43 -7.91
C SER A 333 -32.96 -13.54 -8.03
N ALA A 334 -32.30 -13.18 -6.92
CA ALA A 334 -31.07 -12.40 -6.96
C ALA A 334 -29.90 -13.16 -7.60
N ILE A 335 -29.79 -14.48 -7.40
CA ILE A 335 -28.73 -15.30 -8.01
C ILE A 335 -28.99 -15.49 -9.51
N GLU A 336 -30.25 -15.71 -9.89
CA GLU A 336 -30.61 -15.79 -11.30
C GLU A 336 -30.27 -14.51 -12.03
N LEU A 337 -30.69 -13.36 -11.50
CA LEU A 337 -30.40 -12.04 -12.06
C LEU A 337 -28.90 -11.70 -12.03
N LEU A 338 -28.13 -12.14 -11.03
CA LEU A 338 -26.67 -12.01 -11.02
C LEU A 338 -26.04 -12.83 -12.15
N THR A 339 -26.55 -14.03 -12.40
CA THR A 339 -26.06 -14.91 -13.47
C THR A 339 -26.36 -14.30 -14.84
N GLU A 340 -27.57 -13.78 -15.03
CA GLU A 340 -27.97 -13.06 -16.25
C GLU A 340 -27.12 -11.80 -16.46
N MET A 341 -26.89 -11.01 -15.41
CA MET A 341 -26.03 -9.83 -15.47
C MET A 341 -24.60 -10.20 -15.86
N ASN A 342 -24.04 -11.25 -15.28
CA ASN A 342 -22.70 -11.71 -15.62
C ASN A 342 -22.63 -12.18 -17.08
N ALA A 343 -23.61 -12.91 -17.57
CA ALA A 343 -23.67 -13.37 -18.95
C ALA A 343 -23.75 -12.17 -19.92
N ALA A 344 -24.62 -11.20 -19.66
CA ALA A 344 -24.79 -10.02 -20.50
C ALA A 344 -23.51 -9.15 -20.53
N ILE A 345 -22.85 -8.94 -19.39
CA ILE A 345 -21.55 -8.21 -19.31
C ILE A 345 -20.46 -8.97 -20.06
N HIS A 346 -20.42 -10.30 -19.92
CA HIS A 346 -19.44 -11.13 -20.62
C HIS A 346 -19.63 -11.08 -22.15
N ASN A 347 -20.87 -11.15 -22.64
CA ASN A 347 -21.20 -11.04 -24.06
C ASN A 347 -20.76 -9.69 -24.62
N LEU A 348 -21.09 -8.60 -23.92
CA LEU A 348 -20.65 -7.25 -24.31
C LEU A 348 -19.12 -7.14 -24.31
N SER A 349 -18.44 -7.65 -23.28
CA SER A 349 -16.98 -7.62 -23.19
C SER A 349 -16.33 -8.39 -24.35
N SER A 350 -16.86 -9.55 -24.69
CA SER A 350 -16.39 -10.36 -25.81
C SER A 350 -16.57 -9.65 -27.15
N SER A 351 -17.72 -9.02 -27.37
CA SER A 351 -17.99 -8.24 -28.59
C SER A 351 -17.03 -7.03 -28.69
N ILE A 352 -16.84 -6.27 -27.61
CA ILE A 352 -15.87 -5.15 -27.57
C ILE A 352 -14.46 -5.64 -27.88
N GLN A 353 -14.04 -6.79 -27.34
CA GLN A 353 -12.70 -7.33 -27.55
C GLN A 353 -12.47 -7.75 -29.02
N ILE A 354 -13.50 -8.29 -29.69
CA ILE A 354 -13.42 -8.63 -31.10
C ILE A 354 -13.13 -7.38 -31.93
N TYR A 355 -13.90 -6.32 -31.76
CA TYR A 355 -13.74 -5.07 -32.51
C TYR A 355 -12.42 -4.36 -32.20
N SER A 356 -12.01 -4.29 -30.94
CA SER A 356 -10.71 -3.70 -30.56
C SER A 356 -9.51 -4.49 -31.10
N SER A 357 -9.62 -5.83 -31.26
CA SER A 357 -8.55 -6.66 -31.84
C SER A 357 -8.45 -6.54 -33.35
N MET A 358 -9.57 -6.24 -34.05
CA MET A 358 -9.56 -5.97 -35.50
C MET A 358 -8.86 -4.67 -35.84
N ASP A 359 -8.92 -3.65 -34.99
CA ASP A 359 -8.21 -2.39 -35.16
C ASP A 359 -6.68 -2.53 -35.14
N PHE A 360 -6.14 -3.43 -34.33
CA PHE A 360 -4.71 -3.70 -34.29
C PHE A 360 -4.19 -4.40 -35.55
N ARG A 361 -5.04 -5.10 -36.30
CA ARG A 361 -4.64 -5.80 -37.56
C ARG A 361 -4.72 -4.88 -38.78
N ASN A 362 -5.54 -3.86 -38.77
CA ASN A 362 -5.72 -2.94 -39.89
C ASN A 362 -4.76 -1.73 -39.88
N ASN A 363 -3.99 -1.57 -38.80
CA ASN A 363 -2.97 -0.51 -38.65
C ASN A 363 -1.51 -1.01 -38.79
N ARG A 364 -1.30 -2.18 -39.44
CA ARG A 364 0.03 -2.67 -39.84
C ARG A 364 0.23 -2.61 -41.34
#